data_66b921232ff89deb4d0c3f4ad21bafe4
#
_entry.id   66b921232ff89deb4d0c3f4ad21bafe4
#
_cell.length_a   1.000
_cell.length_b   1.000
_cell.length_c   1.000
_cell.angle_alpha   90.00
_cell.angle_beta   90.00
_cell.angle_gamma   90.00
#
_symmetry.space_group_name_H-M   'P 1'
#
loop_
_entity.id
_entity.type
_entity.pdbx_description
1 polymer ?
#
loop_
_entity_poly.entity_id
_entity_poly.type
_entity_poly.pdbx_seq_one_letter_code
_entity_poly.pdbx_strand_id
1 'polypeptide(L)'
;MWNAVSSLLILFACSGSPDTGDTAEQTGRFTNEELAILASLTPLPAIPADPTNAVADDEDAAHFGRWLYFDDRFSDNGAVSCATCHEPTLGFGDGLALSEGLSTTGRHAPSIFNTVYNRWMFWDGRCDSHWCQALGPIEDPGEMDFTRLQVAHLLANDADLSAAYAAVFTTLPDLSDAERFPPAGRPMEDITDPLHIAWDGMAAEDQTTINTIFANVGKAIAAYERLIVTGPAPADDYIDTLVSQGEDAASGLLSEEAQRGLEVFVGEGNCHFCHAGANYSNNEFHNIGLGPRDWLRPEDTGRFDGITALLESPFNGTGPYSDDPASAEITLNFLAQTPEQLGQFKVPSLRNVASHPPYMHGGHFESLTEVVTFYNELDEEPDWGHREDLMVPLELDEAGVADVVAFLEALSGPGPAEVLLSAPDSPIP
;
A
#
# COMPACT_ATOMS: atom_id res chain seq x y z
N MET A 1 18.17 47.89 -37.23
CA MET A 1 19.26 47.95 -36.25
C MET A 1 19.27 46.65 -35.51
N TRP A 2 20.13 45.77 -35.93
CA TRP A 2 20.28 44.45 -35.32
C TRP A 2 21.39 44.50 -34.28
N ASN A 3 21.10 44.17 -33.05
CA ASN A 3 22.13 43.96 -32.02
C ASN A 3 22.42 42.48 -31.88
N ALA A 4 23.63 42.13 -32.23
CA ALA A 4 24.20 40.80 -32.05
C ALA A 4 24.52 40.56 -30.54
N VAL A 5 24.01 39.48 -29.98
CA VAL A 5 24.42 38.97 -28.66
C VAL A 5 25.50 37.90 -28.89
N SER A 6 26.72 38.24 -28.49
CA SER A 6 27.88 37.33 -28.52
C SER A 6 27.75 36.28 -27.43
N SER A 7 27.62 35.00 -27.81
CA SER A 7 27.74 33.88 -26.89
C SER A 7 29.20 33.60 -26.57
N LEU A 8 29.57 33.74 -25.32
CA LEU A 8 30.86 33.39 -24.77
C LEU A 8 30.90 31.92 -24.43
N LEU A 9 31.55 31.09 -25.26
CA LEU A 9 31.85 29.69 -24.94
C LEU A 9 33.01 29.68 -23.93
N ILE A 10 32.74 29.24 -22.71
CA ILE A 10 33.77 28.91 -21.72
C ILE A 10 34.14 27.46 -21.91
N LEU A 11 35.27 27.18 -22.51
CA LEU A 11 35.93 25.88 -22.55
C LEU A 11 36.53 25.56 -21.17
N PHE A 12 35.95 24.69 -20.41
CA PHE A 12 36.62 24.06 -19.27
C PHE A 12 37.60 23.00 -19.77
N ALA A 13 38.87 23.29 -19.66
CA ALA A 13 39.92 22.30 -19.85
C ALA A 13 39.91 21.35 -18.63
N CYS A 14 39.55 20.10 -18.82
CA CYS A 14 39.79 19.03 -17.83
C CYS A 14 41.30 18.78 -17.76
N SER A 15 41.96 19.36 -16.76
CA SER A 15 43.24 18.87 -16.31
C SER A 15 42.99 17.72 -15.35
N GLY A 16 43.25 16.46 -15.80
CA GLY A 16 43.19 15.27 -14.96
C GLY A 16 44.19 15.43 -13.80
N SER A 17 43.67 15.49 -12.59
CA SER A 17 44.41 15.12 -11.38
C SER A 17 44.30 13.63 -11.16
N PRO A 18 45.36 12.96 -10.66
CA PRO A 18 45.30 11.53 -10.39
C PRO A 18 44.27 11.27 -9.27
N ASP A 19 43.50 10.24 -9.50
CA ASP A 19 42.58 9.57 -8.62
C ASP A 19 43.18 9.42 -7.20
N THR A 20 42.88 10.35 -6.32
CA THR A 20 42.99 10.11 -4.89
C THR A 20 41.68 9.45 -4.51
N GLY A 21 41.69 8.11 -4.54
CA GLY A 21 40.58 7.34 -3.99
C GLY A 21 40.22 7.92 -2.61
N ASP A 22 39.05 8.49 -2.54
CA ASP A 22 38.43 8.86 -1.29
C ASP A 22 38.10 7.53 -0.58
N THR A 23 39.09 7.03 0.17
CA THR A 23 38.84 5.94 1.12
C THR A 23 38.00 6.57 2.20
N ALA A 24 36.68 6.41 2.12
CA ALA A 24 35.77 6.71 3.21
C ALA A 24 36.41 6.14 4.50
N GLU A 25 36.70 6.98 5.48
CA GLU A 25 37.30 6.56 6.75
C GLU A 25 36.27 5.67 7.44
N GLN A 26 36.43 4.34 7.28
CA GLN A 26 35.66 3.35 7.98
C GLN A 26 36.16 3.31 9.43
N THR A 27 35.46 3.94 10.33
CA THR A 27 35.76 3.98 11.77
C THR A 27 34.94 3.00 12.58
N GLY A 28 34.25 2.05 11.93
CA GLY A 28 33.36 1.08 12.53
C GLY A 28 32.81 0.11 11.52
N ARG A 29 31.69 -0.52 11.84
CA ARG A 29 30.96 -1.48 11.00
C ARG A 29 30.39 -0.83 9.71
N PHE A 30 29.97 0.43 9.79
CA PHE A 30 29.34 1.18 8.72
C PHE A 30 30.18 2.38 8.29
N THR A 31 30.15 2.69 7.00
CA THR A 31 30.70 3.93 6.44
C THR A 31 29.83 5.13 6.79
N ASN A 32 30.33 6.34 6.61
CA ASN A 32 29.55 7.58 6.80
C ASN A 32 28.32 7.66 5.86
N GLU A 33 28.41 7.12 4.65
CA GLU A 33 27.31 7.05 3.69
C GLU A 33 26.21 6.09 4.18
N GLU A 34 26.59 4.88 4.61
CA GLU A 34 25.67 3.91 5.19
C GLU A 34 25.01 4.44 6.48
N LEU A 35 25.75 5.13 7.35
CA LEU A 35 25.16 5.79 8.53
C LEU A 35 24.12 6.85 8.16
N ALA A 36 24.32 7.58 7.06
CA ALA A 36 23.33 8.53 6.55
C ALA A 36 22.06 7.81 6.01
N ILE A 37 22.24 6.67 5.34
CA ILE A 37 21.13 5.79 4.92
C ILE A 37 20.38 5.30 6.16
N LEU A 38 21.07 4.71 7.13
CA LEU A 38 20.51 4.20 8.38
C LEU A 38 19.68 5.27 9.11
N ALA A 39 20.18 6.50 9.20
CA ALA A 39 19.47 7.62 9.81
C ALA A 39 18.12 7.94 9.12
N SER A 40 17.91 7.50 7.90
CA SER A 40 16.65 7.68 7.16
C SER A 40 15.64 6.55 7.39
N LEU A 41 16.07 5.41 7.93
CA LEU A 41 15.23 4.21 8.11
C LEU A 41 14.39 4.26 9.41
N THR A 42 14.69 5.17 10.31
CA THR A 42 14.01 5.32 11.61
C THR A 42 14.10 6.77 12.11
N PRO A 43 13.19 7.22 13.01
CA PRO A 43 11.93 6.59 13.38
C PRO A 43 10.84 6.76 12.32
N LEU A 44 9.73 6.01 12.45
CA LEU A 44 8.51 6.33 11.68
C LEU A 44 8.10 7.79 11.94
N PRO A 45 7.80 8.56 10.89
CA PRO A 45 7.36 9.95 11.04
C PRO A 45 5.95 10.00 11.67
N ALA A 46 5.52 11.21 12.05
CA ALA A 46 4.12 11.42 12.38
C ALA A 46 3.22 11.01 11.20
N ILE A 47 2.02 10.51 11.52
CA ILE A 47 1.03 10.13 10.49
C ILE A 47 0.80 11.32 9.56
N PRO A 48 0.98 11.16 8.24
CA PRO A 48 0.79 12.24 7.29
C PRO A 48 -0.69 12.67 7.21
N ALA A 49 -0.96 13.94 6.98
CA ALA A 49 -2.31 14.40 6.71
C ALA A 49 -2.83 13.82 5.39
N ASP A 50 -4.13 13.54 5.34
CA ASP A 50 -4.84 13.17 4.11
C ASP A 50 -5.86 14.28 3.76
N PRO A 51 -5.47 15.27 2.94
CA PRO A 51 -6.38 16.36 2.59
C PRO A 51 -7.55 15.91 1.71
N THR A 52 -7.46 14.73 1.06
CA THR A 52 -8.53 14.19 0.22
C THR A 52 -9.67 13.57 1.02
N ASN A 53 -9.47 13.41 2.35
CA ASN A 53 -10.44 12.87 3.29
C ASN A 53 -10.58 13.80 4.50
N ALA A 54 -11.62 14.63 4.54
CA ALA A 54 -11.84 15.60 5.61
C ALA A 54 -12.07 14.95 6.99
N VAL A 55 -12.42 13.67 7.06
CA VAL A 55 -12.64 12.92 8.31
C VAL A 55 -11.50 11.93 8.61
N ALA A 56 -10.34 12.07 7.94
CA ALA A 56 -9.21 11.15 8.08
C ALA A 56 -8.73 10.97 9.53
N ASP A 57 -8.77 12.01 10.32
CA ASP A 57 -8.30 12.04 11.72
C ASP A 57 -9.47 12.25 12.72
N ASP A 58 -10.72 12.01 12.29
CA ASP A 58 -11.91 12.10 13.12
C ASP A 58 -12.14 10.77 13.87
N GLU A 59 -12.25 10.85 15.22
CA GLU A 59 -12.39 9.67 16.08
C GLU A 59 -13.73 8.94 15.85
N ASP A 60 -14.82 9.66 15.61
CA ASP A 60 -16.13 9.07 15.33
C ASP A 60 -16.14 8.39 13.96
N ALA A 61 -15.48 8.98 12.96
CA ALA A 61 -15.27 8.36 11.65
C ALA A 61 -14.44 7.08 11.76
N ALA A 62 -13.36 7.10 12.53
CA ALA A 62 -12.53 5.92 12.74
C ALA A 62 -13.29 4.80 13.48
N HIS A 63 -14.13 5.15 14.46
CA HIS A 63 -14.97 4.19 15.15
C HIS A 63 -16.00 3.55 14.22
N PHE A 64 -16.71 4.35 13.43
CA PHE A 64 -17.65 3.87 12.43
C PHE A 64 -16.95 3.05 11.34
N GLY A 65 -15.79 3.51 10.83
CA GLY A 65 -14.97 2.79 9.87
C GLY A 65 -14.50 1.43 10.38
N ARG A 66 -14.13 1.35 11.67
CA ARG A 66 -13.78 0.08 12.32
C ARG A 66 -14.97 -0.88 12.33
N TRP A 67 -16.20 -0.41 12.60
CA TRP A 67 -17.38 -1.25 12.47
C TRP A 67 -17.53 -1.79 11.05
N LEU A 68 -17.48 -0.89 10.04
CA LEU A 68 -17.64 -1.25 8.63
C LEU A 68 -16.58 -2.26 8.15
N TYR A 69 -15.36 -2.16 8.65
CA TYR A 69 -14.25 -3.07 8.32
C TYR A 69 -14.53 -4.52 8.73
N PHE A 70 -15.25 -4.74 9.82
CA PHE A 70 -15.61 -6.07 10.33
C PHE A 70 -17.02 -6.53 9.93
N ASP A 71 -17.83 -5.69 9.28
CA ASP A 71 -19.23 -5.99 8.98
C ASP A 71 -19.36 -6.79 7.68
N ASP A 72 -19.67 -8.08 7.79
CA ASP A 72 -19.81 -9.01 6.67
C ASP A 72 -21.09 -8.79 5.84
N ARG A 73 -22.05 -8.00 6.33
CA ARG A 73 -23.29 -7.66 5.62
C ARG A 73 -23.05 -6.82 4.37
N PHE A 74 -21.83 -6.26 4.19
CA PHE A 74 -21.41 -5.55 2.99
C PHE A 74 -20.88 -6.48 1.89
N SER A 75 -21.22 -7.77 1.93
CA SER A 75 -20.97 -8.75 0.87
C SER A 75 -22.24 -9.43 0.40
N ASP A 76 -22.27 -9.94 -0.84
CA ASP A 76 -23.47 -10.54 -1.46
C ASP A 76 -23.97 -11.75 -0.69
N ASN A 77 -23.06 -12.55 -0.14
CA ASN A 77 -23.38 -13.74 0.67
C ASN A 77 -23.50 -13.46 2.18
N GLY A 78 -23.21 -12.24 2.65
CA GLY A 78 -23.24 -11.87 4.06
C GLY A 78 -22.18 -12.58 4.91
N ALA A 79 -21.02 -12.93 4.35
CA ALA A 79 -19.99 -13.71 5.03
C ALA A 79 -18.53 -13.24 4.76
N VAL A 80 -18.34 -12.18 3.99
CA VAL A 80 -17.04 -11.61 3.65
C VAL A 80 -16.99 -10.16 4.12
N SER A 81 -15.93 -9.80 4.84
CA SER A 81 -15.62 -8.43 5.27
C SER A 81 -14.17 -8.11 4.94
N CYS A 82 -13.73 -6.87 5.17
CA CYS A 82 -12.31 -6.53 5.04
C CYS A 82 -11.43 -7.41 5.93
N ALA A 83 -11.91 -7.72 7.15
CA ALA A 83 -11.21 -8.59 8.09
C ALA A 83 -11.10 -10.06 7.63
N THR A 84 -11.82 -10.48 6.60
CA THR A 84 -11.70 -11.84 6.04
C THR A 84 -10.35 -12.03 5.34
N CYS A 85 -9.90 -11.04 4.56
CA CYS A 85 -8.62 -11.05 3.84
C CYS A 85 -7.52 -10.31 4.60
N HIS A 86 -7.88 -9.41 5.51
CA HIS A 86 -6.95 -8.67 6.35
C HIS A 86 -7.21 -8.96 7.83
N GLU A 87 -6.95 -10.23 8.21
CA GLU A 87 -7.21 -10.77 9.55
C GLU A 87 -6.21 -10.20 10.58
N PRO A 88 -6.68 -9.47 11.61
CA PRO A 88 -5.79 -8.82 12.59
C PRO A 88 -4.82 -9.77 13.29
N THR A 89 -5.23 -11.02 13.55
CA THR A 89 -4.40 -12.03 14.24
C THR A 89 -3.31 -12.63 13.35
N LEU A 90 -3.39 -12.42 12.03
CA LEU A 90 -2.43 -12.86 11.02
C LEU A 90 -1.59 -11.69 10.46
N GLY A 91 -1.39 -10.63 11.27
CA GLY A 91 -0.65 -9.45 10.81
C GLY A 91 -1.41 -8.65 9.74
N PHE A 92 -2.73 -8.70 9.75
CA PHE A 92 -3.62 -8.10 8.74
C PHE A 92 -3.38 -8.62 7.31
N GLY A 93 -2.96 -9.87 7.16
CA GLY A 93 -3.04 -10.69 5.96
C GLY A 93 -4.03 -11.83 6.17
N ASP A 94 -4.09 -12.83 5.28
CA ASP A 94 -4.96 -14.01 5.41
C ASP A 94 -4.19 -15.34 5.42
N GLY A 95 -2.88 -15.28 5.21
CA GLY A 95 -2.02 -16.47 5.15
C GLY A 95 -2.19 -17.30 3.89
N LEU A 96 -2.84 -16.79 2.85
CA LEU A 96 -3.11 -17.49 1.59
C LEU A 96 -2.27 -16.89 0.45
N ALA A 97 -1.84 -17.71 -0.50
CA ALA A 97 -1.13 -17.25 -1.69
C ALA A 97 -2.02 -16.32 -2.55
N LEU A 98 -3.27 -16.70 -2.74
CA LEU A 98 -4.34 -15.88 -3.28
C LEU A 98 -5.48 -15.87 -2.29
N SER A 99 -6.03 -14.70 -2.03
CA SER A 99 -7.10 -14.54 -1.04
C SER A 99 -8.43 -15.17 -1.48
N GLU A 100 -9.25 -15.58 -0.52
CA GLU A 100 -10.56 -16.19 -0.75
C GLU A 100 -11.66 -15.23 -0.26
N GLY A 101 -12.32 -14.56 -1.22
CA GLY A 101 -13.55 -13.81 -1.03
C GLY A 101 -14.78 -14.64 -1.37
N LEU A 102 -15.65 -14.13 -2.25
CA LEU A 102 -16.71 -14.93 -2.89
C LEU A 102 -16.11 -15.97 -3.86
N SER A 103 -14.93 -15.71 -4.34
CA SER A 103 -14.09 -16.63 -5.12
C SER A 103 -12.62 -16.34 -4.85
N THR A 104 -11.72 -17.19 -5.38
CA THR A 104 -10.28 -16.95 -5.30
C THR A 104 -9.92 -15.67 -6.07
N THR A 105 -9.23 -14.74 -5.41
CA THR A 105 -8.78 -13.48 -5.99
C THR A 105 -7.60 -13.66 -6.95
N GLY A 106 -7.20 -12.59 -7.61
CA GLY A 106 -6.06 -12.63 -8.54
C GLY A 106 -4.71 -12.40 -7.89
N ARG A 107 -4.67 -11.99 -6.62
CA ARG A 107 -3.44 -11.60 -5.91
C ARG A 107 -3.54 -11.90 -4.42
N HIS A 108 -2.38 -11.99 -3.78
CA HIS A 108 -2.24 -12.04 -2.33
C HIS A 108 -2.74 -10.75 -1.66
N ALA A 109 -3.47 -10.87 -0.54
CA ALA A 109 -3.84 -9.74 0.30
C ALA A 109 -2.64 -9.26 1.13
N PRO A 110 -2.06 -8.09 0.83
CA PRO A 110 -0.93 -7.60 1.62
C PRO A 110 -1.39 -7.16 3.01
N SER A 111 -0.50 -7.23 3.99
CA SER A 111 -0.73 -6.61 5.28
C SER A 111 -1.09 -5.13 5.14
N ILE A 112 -2.01 -4.65 5.98
CA ILE A 112 -2.36 -3.22 6.07
C ILE A 112 -1.59 -2.49 7.17
N PHE A 113 -0.60 -3.11 7.83
CA PHE A 113 0.29 -2.41 8.75
C PHE A 113 0.96 -1.22 8.07
N ASN A 114 0.90 -0.07 8.71
CA ASN A 114 1.60 1.14 8.30
C ASN A 114 1.24 1.66 6.88
N THR A 115 0.12 1.20 6.31
CA THR A 115 -0.32 1.66 4.97
C THR A 115 -0.58 3.16 4.91
N VAL A 116 -0.77 3.82 6.05
CA VAL A 116 -0.88 5.28 6.18
C VAL A 116 0.33 6.03 5.59
N TYR A 117 1.48 5.37 5.46
CA TYR A 117 2.70 5.92 4.85
C TYR A 117 2.81 5.57 3.35
N ASN A 118 1.89 4.78 2.80
CA ASN A 118 1.87 4.43 1.40
C ASN A 118 1.29 5.57 0.56
N ARG A 119 1.96 5.90 -0.53
CA ARG A 119 1.46 6.86 -1.53
C ARG A 119 0.43 6.23 -2.47
N TRP A 120 0.56 4.94 -2.72
CA TRP A 120 -0.25 4.16 -3.64
C TRP A 120 -0.80 2.94 -2.93
N MET A 121 -2.05 2.59 -3.21
CA MET A 121 -2.73 1.43 -2.65
C MET A 121 -2.87 0.34 -3.71
N PHE A 122 -3.05 -0.90 -3.26
CA PHE A 122 -2.94 -2.13 -4.04
C PHE A 122 -1.51 -2.39 -4.57
N TRP A 123 -1.27 -3.60 -5.06
CA TRP A 123 0.00 -3.98 -5.65
C TRP A 123 0.35 -3.21 -6.93
N ASP A 124 -0.68 -2.84 -7.71
CA ASP A 124 -0.57 -2.12 -8.97
C ASP A 124 -0.73 -0.60 -8.85
N GLY A 125 -1.06 -0.13 -7.65
CA GLY A 125 -1.26 1.31 -7.40
C GLY A 125 -2.47 1.91 -8.08
N ARG A 126 -3.54 1.12 -8.30
CA ARG A 126 -4.80 1.57 -8.92
C ARG A 126 -5.64 2.49 -8.04
N CYS A 127 -5.15 2.82 -6.83
CA CYS A 127 -5.70 3.85 -5.95
C CYS A 127 -4.58 4.71 -5.35
N ASP A 128 -4.86 5.99 -5.12
CA ASP A 128 -3.96 7.00 -4.59
C ASP A 128 -4.31 7.44 -3.15
N SER A 129 -5.27 6.78 -2.54
CA SER A 129 -5.71 7.04 -1.18
C SER A 129 -6.31 5.78 -0.53
N HIS A 130 -6.34 5.71 0.81
CA HIS A 130 -7.00 4.63 1.52
C HIS A 130 -8.49 4.56 1.19
N TRP A 131 -9.18 5.71 1.17
CA TRP A 131 -10.62 5.72 0.93
C TRP A 131 -10.99 5.26 -0.48
N CYS A 132 -10.14 5.50 -1.49
CA CYS A 132 -10.30 4.91 -2.81
C CYS A 132 -10.14 3.38 -2.73
N GLN A 133 -9.09 2.91 -2.05
CA GLN A 133 -8.80 1.49 -1.92
C GLN A 133 -9.93 0.73 -1.24
N ALA A 134 -10.46 1.25 -0.12
CA ALA A 134 -11.50 0.61 0.67
C ALA A 134 -12.81 0.35 -0.12
N LEU A 135 -13.04 1.08 -1.21
CA LEU A 135 -14.22 0.90 -2.08
C LEU A 135 -14.08 -0.26 -3.06
N GLY A 136 -12.83 -0.56 -3.50
CA GLY A 136 -12.58 -1.57 -4.52
C GLY A 136 -13.14 -2.95 -4.16
N PRO A 137 -12.75 -3.55 -3.03
CA PRO A 137 -13.19 -4.87 -2.60
C PRO A 137 -14.71 -5.01 -2.48
N ILE A 138 -15.40 -3.95 -2.07
CA ILE A 138 -16.87 -3.97 -1.89
C ILE A 138 -17.57 -4.29 -3.20
N GLU A 139 -17.13 -3.69 -4.32
CA GLU A 139 -17.76 -3.92 -5.63
C GLU A 139 -17.07 -5.00 -6.47
N ASP A 140 -15.92 -5.56 -6.05
CA ASP A 140 -15.23 -6.61 -6.80
C ASP A 140 -16.04 -7.93 -6.74
N PRO A 141 -16.38 -8.54 -7.91
CA PRO A 141 -17.17 -9.77 -7.96
C PRO A 141 -16.49 -10.99 -7.33
N GLY A 142 -15.17 -10.99 -7.23
CA GLY A 142 -14.39 -12.04 -6.61
C GLY A 142 -14.25 -11.88 -5.10
N GLU A 143 -14.41 -10.65 -4.60
CA GLU A 143 -14.20 -10.31 -3.20
C GLU A 143 -15.53 -10.22 -2.43
N MET A 144 -16.30 -9.13 -2.56
CA MET A 144 -17.53 -8.91 -1.80
C MET A 144 -18.80 -8.80 -2.66
N ASP A 145 -18.69 -8.41 -3.94
CA ASP A 145 -19.78 -8.29 -4.94
C ASP A 145 -21.03 -7.53 -4.43
N PHE A 146 -20.83 -6.46 -3.68
CA PHE A 146 -21.90 -5.67 -3.08
C PHE A 146 -21.92 -4.27 -3.68
N THR A 147 -22.99 -3.95 -4.43
CA THR A 147 -23.05 -2.71 -5.20
C THR A 147 -23.16 -1.47 -4.31
N ARG A 148 -22.69 -0.31 -4.79
CA ARG A 148 -22.82 0.98 -4.09
C ARG A 148 -24.28 1.34 -3.73
N LEU A 149 -25.24 0.91 -4.53
CA LEU A 149 -26.66 1.05 -4.19
C LEU A 149 -27.08 0.17 -3.01
N GLN A 150 -26.61 -1.09 -2.97
CA GLN A 150 -26.86 -1.97 -1.82
C GLN A 150 -26.22 -1.42 -0.55
N VAL A 151 -24.99 -0.87 -0.64
CA VAL A 151 -24.33 -0.16 0.48
C VAL A 151 -25.23 0.97 1.00
N ALA A 152 -25.72 1.84 0.12
CA ALA A 152 -26.58 2.96 0.52
C ALA A 152 -27.90 2.49 1.16
N HIS A 153 -28.53 1.45 0.58
CA HIS A 153 -29.74 0.86 1.14
C HIS A 153 -29.51 0.19 2.51
N LEU A 154 -28.39 -0.53 2.69
CA LEU A 154 -28.07 -1.15 3.98
C LEU A 154 -27.92 -0.07 5.06
N LEU A 155 -27.17 0.99 4.77
CA LEU A 155 -26.99 2.12 5.69
C LEU A 155 -28.33 2.83 6.02
N ALA A 156 -29.20 3.00 5.03
CA ALA A 156 -30.48 3.69 5.23
C ALA A 156 -31.53 2.85 5.99
N ASN A 157 -31.49 1.53 5.84
CA ASN A 157 -32.47 0.60 6.42
C ASN A 157 -32.08 0.08 7.80
N ASP A 158 -30.83 0.23 8.22
CA ASP A 158 -30.34 -0.10 9.55
C ASP A 158 -30.27 1.20 10.39
N ALA A 159 -31.05 1.27 11.49
CA ALA A 159 -31.17 2.47 12.29
C ALA A 159 -29.85 2.87 12.97
N ASP A 160 -29.04 1.91 13.39
CA ASP A 160 -27.77 2.15 14.07
C ASP A 160 -26.71 2.61 13.06
N LEU A 161 -26.63 1.97 11.88
CA LEU A 161 -25.76 2.43 10.80
C LEU A 161 -26.13 3.81 10.28
N SER A 162 -27.45 4.08 10.12
CA SER A 162 -27.94 5.39 9.71
C SER A 162 -27.56 6.48 10.71
N ALA A 163 -27.68 6.19 12.01
CA ALA A 163 -27.30 7.11 13.07
C ALA A 163 -25.77 7.34 13.12
N ALA A 164 -24.96 6.29 12.99
CA ALA A 164 -23.50 6.37 12.95
C ALA A 164 -23.03 7.18 11.73
N TYR A 165 -23.58 6.91 10.56
CA TYR A 165 -23.28 7.68 9.35
C TYR A 165 -23.63 9.17 9.52
N ALA A 166 -24.82 9.47 10.10
CA ALA A 166 -25.26 10.84 10.31
C ALA A 166 -24.44 11.61 11.36
N ALA A 167 -23.80 10.90 12.31
CA ALA A 167 -22.91 11.51 13.29
C ALA A 167 -21.61 12.03 12.66
N VAL A 168 -21.10 11.32 11.66
CA VAL A 168 -19.82 11.64 10.98
C VAL A 168 -20.04 12.59 9.79
N PHE A 169 -21.06 12.32 8.97
CA PHE A 169 -21.29 13.01 7.70
C PHE A 169 -22.55 13.86 7.74
N THR A 170 -23.62 13.38 7.13
CA THR A 170 -24.91 14.03 7.10
C THR A 170 -26.03 12.98 7.19
N THR A 171 -27.25 13.41 7.51
CA THR A 171 -28.40 12.51 7.44
C THR A 171 -28.58 11.93 6.04
N LEU A 172 -28.73 10.61 5.95
CA LEU A 172 -29.00 9.93 4.69
C LEU A 172 -30.31 10.42 4.07
N PRO A 173 -30.40 10.54 2.74
CA PRO A 173 -31.63 10.85 2.04
C PRO A 173 -32.65 9.70 2.15
N ASP A 174 -33.91 9.98 1.83
CA ASP A 174 -34.92 8.94 1.68
C ASP A 174 -34.67 8.15 0.38
N LEU A 175 -34.29 6.89 0.51
CA LEU A 175 -34.00 5.96 -0.59
C LEU A 175 -35.19 5.00 -0.87
N SER A 176 -36.37 5.24 -0.32
CA SER A 176 -37.54 4.34 -0.42
C SER A 176 -38.18 4.29 -1.82
N ASP A 177 -37.92 5.29 -2.67
CA ASP A 177 -38.39 5.31 -4.05
C ASP A 177 -37.53 4.41 -4.94
N ALA A 178 -38.00 3.17 -5.17
CA ALA A 178 -37.28 2.18 -5.97
C ALA A 178 -37.18 2.48 -7.47
N GLU A 179 -37.95 3.45 -7.99
CA GLU A 179 -37.78 3.93 -9.38
C GLU A 179 -36.56 4.87 -9.48
N ARG A 180 -36.30 5.66 -8.45
CA ARG A 180 -35.13 6.53 -8.34
C ARG A 180 -33.89 5.78 -7.85
N PHE A 181 -34.06 4.93 -6.86
CA PHE A 181 -32.99 4.18 -6.19
C PHE A 181 -33.28 2.68 -6.27
N PRO A 182 -32.90 2.02 -7.38
CA PRO A 182 -33.04 0.57 -7.53
C PRO A 182 -32.38 -0.19 -6.37
N PRO A 183 -32.82 -1.42 -6.06
CA PRO A 183 -32.28 -2.17 -4.91
C PRO A 183 -30.80 -2.54 -5.06
N ALA A 184 -30.27 -2.61 -6.30
CA ALA A 184 -28.89 -2.86 -6.61
C ALA A 184 -28.52 -2.18 -7.94
N GLY A 185 -27.26 -1.79 -8.10
CA GLY A 185 -26.73 -1.19 -9.32
C GLY A 185 -25.36 -0.55 -9.11
N ARG A 186 -24.54 -0.65 -10.13
CA ARG A 186 -23.20 -0.04 -10.23
C ARG A 186 -22.79 0.08 -11.70
N PRO A 187 -21.82 0.93 -12.06
CA PRO A 187 -21.19 0.88 -13.38
C PRO A 187 -20.52 -0.49 -13.61
N MET A 188 -20.69 -1.06 -14.81
CA MET A 188 -20.06 -2.31 -15.23
C MET A 188 -19.45 -2.10 -16.61
N GLU A 189 -18.41 -2.87 -16.96
CA GLU A 189 -17.84 -2.89 -18.32
C GLU A 189 -18.85 -3.42 -19.35
N ASP A 190 -19.60 -4.47 -18.97
CA ASP A 190 -20.72 -4.96 -19.77
C ASP A 190 -21.94 -4.04 -19.57
N ILE A 191 -22.15 -3.13 -20.50
CA ILE A 191 -23.30 -2.21 -20.50
C ILE A 191 -24.66 -2.90 -20.61
N THR A 192 -24.70 -4.20 -20.91
CA THR A 192 -25.93 -5.02 -20.95
C THR A 192 -26.23 -5.73 -19.63
N ASP A 193 -25.33 -5.63 -18.67
CA ASP A 193 -25.52 -6.18 -17.34
C ASP A 193 -26.70 -5.49 -16.63
N PRO A 194 -27.61 -6.24 -15.98
CA PRO A 194 -28.73 -5.66 -15.24
C PRO A 194 -28.33 -4.63 -14.19
N LEU A 195 -27.16 -4.77 -13.53
CA LEU A 195 -26.65 -3.81 -12.54
C LEU A 195 -26.24 -2.49 -13.20
N HIS A 196 -25.60 -2.56 -14.40
CA HIS A 196 -25.29 -1.37 -15.19
C HIS A 196 -26.55 -0.67 -15.67
N ILE A 197 -27.52 -1.41 -16.21
CA ILE A 197 -28.79 -0.86 -16.72
C ILE A 197 -29.55 -0.18 -15.59
N ALA A 198 -29.60 -0.78 -14.39
CA ALA A 198 -30.24 -0.18 -13.23
C ALA A 198 -29.54 1.13 -12.81
N TRP A 199 -28.21 1.14 -12.80
CA TRP A 199 -27.40 2.32 -12.51
C TRP A 199 -27.57 3.43 -13.56
N ASP A 200 -27.45 3.11 -14.83
CA ASP A 200 -27.54 4.09 -15.94
C ASP A 200 -28.95 4.67 -16.10
N GLY A 201 -29.97 3.93 -15.65
CA GLY A 201 -31.35 4.39 -15.59
C GLY A 201 -31.65 5.47 -14.53
N MET A 202 -30.76 5.68 -13.59
CA MET A 202 -30.91 6.68 -12.53
C MET A 202 -30.61 8.09 -13.05
N ALA A 203 -31.23 9.10 -12.44
CA ALA A 203 -30.87 10.50 -12.67
C ALA A 203 -29.44 10.77 -12.18
N ALA A 204 -28.68 11.62 -12.89
CA ALA A 204 -27.30 11.94 -12.53
C ALA A 204 -27.12 12.50 -11.09
N GLU A 205 -28.13 13.22 -10.60
CA GLU A 205 -28.16 13.73 -9.22
C GLU A 205 -28.30 12.60 -8.21
N ASP A 206 -29.07 11.55 -8.52
CA ASP A 206 -29.27 10.38 -7.66
C ASP A 206 -28.00 9.51 -7.70
N GLN A 207 -27.36 9.33 -8.85
CA GLN A 207 -26.05 8.68 -8.96
C GLN A 207 -24.99 9.41 -8.14
N THR A 208 -24.96 10.75 -8.17
CA THR A 208 -24.04 11.56 -7.36
C THR A 208 -24.28 11.36 -5.87
N THR A 209 -25.55 11.28 -5.47
CA THR A 209 -25.94 11.03 -4.07
C THR A 209 -25.41 9.68 -3.59
N ILE A 210 -25.65 8.62 -4.36
CA ILE A 210 -25.17 7.26 -4.03
C ILE A 210 -23.63 7.20 -4.02
N ASN A 211 -22.97 7.78 -5.01
CA ASN A 211 -21.51 7.85 -5.05
C ASN A 211 -20.92 8.60 -3.84
N THR A 212 -21.60 9.67 -3.37
CA THR A 212 -21.17 10.41 -2.17
C THR A 212 -21.29 9.53 -0.92
N ILE A 213 -22.40 8.79 -0.78
CA ILE A 213 -22.59 7.85 0.35
C ILE A 213 -21.49 6.79 0.30
N PHE A 214 -21.23 6.22 -0.87
CA PHE A 214 -20.20 5.19 -1.07
C PHE A 214 -18.80 5.72 -0.75
N ALA A 215 -18.43 6.90 -1.27
CA ALA A 215 -17.15 7.54 -0.94
C ALA A 215 -16.99 7.78 0.57
N ASN A 216 -18.05 8.19 1.25
CA ASN A 216 -18.05 8.40 2.70
C ASN A 216 -17.82 7.10 3.48
N VAL A 217 -18.32 5.94 3.00
CA VAL A 217 -18.00 4.63 3.57
C VAL A 217 -16.51 4.37 3.47
N GLY A 218 -15.92 4.57 2.29
CA GLY A 218 -14.46 4.43 2.11
C GLY A 218 -13.67 5.38 3.00
N LYS A 219 -14.12 6.64 3.15
CA LYS A 219 -13.47 7.64 4.02
C LYS A 219 -13.51 7.26 5.49
N ALA A 220 -14.60 6.66 5.97
CA ALA A 220 -14.69 6.16 7.34
C ALA A 220 -13.79 4.95 7.56
N ILE A 221 -13.78 3.97 6.64
CA ILE A 221 -12.86 2.80 6.72
C ILE A 221 -11.42 3.28 6.72
N ALA A 222 -11.05 4.22 5.84
CA ALA A 222 -9.72 4.82 5.80
C ALA A 222 -9.33 5.48 7.13
N ALA A 223 -10.24 6.17 7.81
CA ALA A 223 -9.98 6.78 9.12
C ALA A 223 -9.60 5.71 10.17
N TYR A 224 -10.22 4.53 10.12
CA TYR A 224 -9.82 3.40 10.97
C TYR A 224 -8.46 2.83 10.57
N GLU A 225 -8.23 2.56 9.27
CA GLU A 225 -6.99 1.95 8.80
C GLU A 225 -5.75 2.82 9.10
N ARG A 226 -5.91 4.14 9.15
CA ARG A 226 -4.85 5.09 9.57
C ARG A 226 -4.37 4.88 11.00
N LEU A 227 -5.15 4.19 11.84
CA LEU A 227 -4.77 3.82 13.22
C LEU A 227 -3.97 2.52 13.29
N ILE A 228 -3.86 1.75 12.19
CA ILE A 228 -3.16 0.47 12.12
C ILE A 228 -1.66 0.71 11.91
N VAL A 229 -1.04 1.32 12.89
CA VAL A 229 0.39 1.65 12.89
C VAL A 229 1.11 0.82 13.94
N THR A 230 2.28 0.27 13.57
CA THR A 230 3.11 -0.52 14.46
C THR A 230 4.03 0.37 15.28
N GLY A 231 4.41 -0.09 16.46
CA GLY A 231 5.42 0.57 17.29
C GLY A 231 6.85 0.35 16.78
N PRO A 232 7.84 0.93 17.46
CA PRO A 232 9.23 0.75 17.08
C PRO A 232 9.66 -0.72 17.22
N ALA A 233 10.47 -1.17 16.25
CA ALA A 233 11.05 -2.50 16.20
C ALA A 233 12.44 -2.54 16.86
N PRO A 234 13.00 -3.72 17.22
CA PRO A 234 14.37 -3.83 17.73
C PRO A 234 15.42 -3.19 16.81
N ALA A 235 15.22 -3.27 15.49
CA ALA A 235 16.10 -2.62 14.53
C ALA A 235 16.07 -1.08 14.63
N ASP A 236 14.93 -0.47 14.97
CA ASP A 236 14.83 0.98 15.18
C ASP A 236 15.66 1.41 16.37
N ASP A 237 15.54 0.72 17.52
CA ASP A 237 16.30 1.02 18.74
C ASP A 237 17.82 0.90 18.51
N TYR A 238 18.23 -0.13 17.77
CA TYR A 238 19.63 -0.32 17.38
C TYR A 238 20.13 0.82 16.49
N ILE A 239 19.43 1.11 15.39
CA ILE A 239 19.82 2.14 14.42
C ILE A 239 19.85 3.52 15.06
N ASP A 240 18.82 3.90 15.82
CA ASP A 240 18.76 5.19 16.51
C ASP A 240 19.92 5.36 17.49
N THR A 241 20.24 4.32 18.26
CA THR A 241 21.37 4.35 19.20
C THR A 241 22.70 4.38 18.46
N LEU A 242 22.86 3.57 17.40
CA LEU A 242 24.08 3.54 16.58
C LEU A 242 24.38 4.92 15.99
N VAL A 243 23.38 5.55 15.37
CA VAL A 243 23.53 6.85 14.69
C VAL A 243 23.76 7.99 15.69
N SER A 244 23.10 7.95 16.85
CA SER A 244 23.17 9.05 17.81
C SER A 244 24.30 8.92 18.85
N GLN A 245 24.73 7.69 19.20
CA GLN A 245 25.65 7.43 20.31
C GLN A 245 26.84 6.53 19.92
N GLY A 246 26.82 5.92 18.73
CA GLY A 246 27.88 5.05 18.21
C GLY A 246 27.74 3.58 18.58
N GLU A 247 28.63 2.75 18.00
CA GLU A 247 28.58 1.28 18.08
C GLU A 247 28.66 0.73 19.51
N ASP A 248 29.50 1.29 20.36
CA ASP A 248 29.64 0.82 21.73
C ASP A 248 28.31 0.91 22.50
N ALA A 249 27.54 1.97 22.28
CA ALA A 249 26.24 2.17 22.92
C ALA A 249 25.14 1.27 22.33
N ALA A 250 25.21 0.98 21.03
CA ALA A 250 24.24 0.13 20.33
C ALA A 250 24.51 -1.38 20.57
N SER A 251 25.68 -1.73 21.11
CA SER A 251 26.08 -3.12 21.34
C SER A 251 25.04 -3.88 22.18
N GLY A 252 24.57 -5.02 21.64
CA GLY A 252 23.61 -5.90 22.31
C GLY A 252 22.13 -5.50 22.17
N LEU A 253 21.80 -4.40 21.48
CA LEU A 253 20.42 -4.04 21.15
C LEU A 253 19.86 -4.88 19.99
N LEU A 254 20.74 -5.41 19.15
CA LEU A 254 20.39 -6.26 18.01
C LEU A 254 21.34 -7.48 17.99
N SER A 255 20.87 -8.63 17.54
CA SER A 255 21.73 -9.82 17.40
C SER A 255 22.84 -9.59 16.39
N GLU A 256 23.97 -10.29 16.51
CA GLU A 256 25.07 -10.17 15.56
C GLU A 256 24.68 -10.61 14.15
N GLU A 257 23.80 -11.61 14.04
CA GLU A 257 23.22 -12.06 12.76
C GLU A 257 22.44 -10.91 12.10
N ALA A 258 21.51 -10.28 12.83
CA ALA A 258 20.71 -9.18 12.30
C ALA A 258 21.55 -7.93 11.99
N GLN A 259 22.64 -7.69 12.74
CA GLN A 259 23.57 -6.60 12.42
C GLN A 259 24.32 -6.86 11.09
N ARG A 260 24.77 -8.11 10.83
CA ARG A 260 25.38 -8.47 9.53
C ARG A 260 24.35 -8.41 8.39
N GLY A 261 23.10 -8.83 8.65
CA GLY A 261 22.00 -8.67 7.69
C GLY A 261 21.73 -7.21 7.34
N LEU A 262 21.79 -6.31 8.32
CA LEU A 262 21.68 -4.87 8.09
C LEU A 262 22.85 -4.31 7.24
N GLU A 263 24.09 -4.79 7.45
CA GLU A 263 25.22 -4.44 6.60
C GLU A 263 24.98 -4.81 5.14
N VAL A 264 24.49 -6.03 4.89
CA VAL A 264 24.11 -6.46 3.53
C VAL A 264 23.00 -5.57 2.98
N PHE A 265 21.97 -5.27 3.78
CA PHE A 265 20.80 -4.50 3.36
C PHE A 265 21.16 -3.07 2.90
N VAL A 266 22.04 -2.37 3.60
CA VAL A 266 22.47 -1.00 3.25
C VAL A 266 23.72 -0.94 2.40
N GLY A 267 24.50 -2.03 2.34
CA GLY A 267 25.75 -2.17 1.60
C GLY A 267 25.55 -2.91 0.27
N GLU A 268 26.26 -4.02 0.12
CA GLU A 268 26.35 -4.76 -1.16
C GLU A 268 25.01 -5.30 -1.68
N GLY A 269 24.05 -5.57 -0.79
CA GLY A 269 22.71 -6.04 -1.17
C GLY A 269 21.84 -4.98 -1.84
N ASN A 270 22.15 -3.69 -1.69
CA ASN A 270 21.44 -2.56 -2.28
C ASN A 270 19.91 -2.54 -2.01
N CYS A 271 19.42 -3.28 -1.01
CA CYS A 271 18.00 -3.42 -0.71
C CYS A 271 17.36 -2.06 -0.39
N HIS A 272 18.14 -1.15 0.22
CA HIS A 272 17.72 0.19 0.60
C HIS A 272 17.38 1.10 -0.60
N PHE A 273 17.71 0.77 -1.84
CA PHE A 273 17.32 1.56 -3.01
C PHE A 273 15.82 1.50 -3.27
N CYS A 274 15.23 0.34 -3.07
CA CYS A 274 13.78 0.15 -3.17
C CYS A 274 13.11 0.25 -1.79
N HIS A 275 13.70 -0.35 -0.76
CA HIS A 275 13.19 -0.37 0.60
C HIS A 275 13.78 0.79 1.44
N ALA A 276 13.58 2.02 0.95
CA ALA A 276 14.09 3.25 1.56
C ALA A 276 13.15 3.87 2.59
N GLY A 277 13.70 4.76 3.42
CA GLY A 277 12.96 5.55 4.39
C GLY A 277 12.35 4.73 5.53
N ALA A 278 11.73 5.41 6.46
CA ALA A 278 11.29 4.80 7.72
C ALA A 278 10.19 3.75 7.58
N ASN A 279 9.47 3.71 6.47
CA ASN A 279 8.52 2.63 6.16
C ASN A 279 9.15 1.49 5.32
N TYR A 280 10.46 1.52 5.06
CA TYR A 280 11.16 0.54 4.21
C TYR A 280 10.48 0.33 2.85
N SER A 281 10.07 1.43 2.21
CA SER A 281 9.46 1.46 0.88
C SER A 281 9.67 2.85 0.27
N ASN A 282 10.17 2.90 -0.98
CA ASN A 282 10.24 4.14 -1.74
C ASN A 282 8.90 4.51 -2.40
N ASN A 283 7.86 3.68 -2.23
CA ASN A 283 6.56 3.79 -2.87
C ASN A 283 6.58 3.81 -4.42
N GLU A 284 7.67 3.37 -5.03
CA GLU A 284 7.78 3.23 -6.48
C GLU A 284 7.39 1.81 -6.93
N PHE A 285 7.44 1.58 -8.24
CA PHE A 285 7.04 0.34 -8.88
C PHE A 285 8.22 -0.27 -9.62
N HIS A 286 8.48 -1.56 -9.39
CA HIS A 286 9.57 -2.27 -10.02
C HIS A 286 9.12 -3.65 -10.50
N ASN A 287 9.69 -4.10 -11.60
CA ASN A 287 9.60 -5.49 -12.03
C ASN A 287 10.81 -6.23 -11.47
N ILE A 288 10.59 -7.04 -10.45
CA ILE A 288 11.67 -7.78 -9.79
C ILE A 288 12.01 -9.10 -10.50
N GLY A 289 11.30 -9.44 -11.58
CA GLY A 289 11.60 -10.62 -12.39
C GLY A 289 11.01 -11.91 -11.84
N LEU A 290 9.92 -11.84 -11.08
CA LEU A 290 9.17 -13.02 -10.66
C LEU A 290 8.60 -13.74 -11.89
N GLY A 291 8.85 -15.04 -11.96
CA GLY A 291 8.32 -15.88 -13.02
C GLY A 291 6.87 -16.29 -12.78
N PRO A 292 6.25 -16.93 -13.80
CA PRO A 292 4.88 -17.39 -13.73
C PRO A 292 4.68 -18.47 -12.66
N ARG A 293 3.46 -18.53 -12.14
CA ARG A 293 2.98 -19.63 -11.30
C ARG A 293 1.68 -20.16 -11.87
N ASP A 294 1.43 -21.44 -11.74
CA ASP A 294 0.24 -22.12 -12.28
C ASP A 294 -1.09 -21.54 -11.75
N TRP A 295 -1.03 -20.88 -10.57
CA TRP A 295 -2.20 -20.26 -9.93
C TRP A 295 -2.35 -18.76 -10.23
N LEU A 296 -1.37 -18.11 -10.88
CA LEU A 296 -1.44 -16.70 -11.24
C LEU A 296 -2.17 -16.49 -12.56
N ARG A 297 -2.76 -15.31 -12.71
CA ARG A 297 -3.38 -14.87 -13.96
C ARG A 297 -2.28 -14.40 -14.93
N PRO A 298 -2.10 -15.04 -16.07
CA PRO A 298 -1.05 -14.65 -17.02
C PRO A 298 -1.29 -13.27 -17.66
N GLU A 299 -2.50 -12.72 -17.55
CA GLU A 299 -2.87 -11.40 -18.04
C GLU A 299 -2.56 -10.25 -17.07
N ASP A 300 -2.03 -10.54 -15.87
CA ASP A 300 -1.72 -9.50 -14.88
C ASP A 300 -0.52 -8.66 -15.30
N THR A 301 -0.78 -7.46 -15.80
CA THR A 301 0.23 -6.51 -16.27
C THR A 301 0.75 -5.56 -15.17
N GLY A 302 0.26 -5.69 -13.94
CA GLY A 302 0.67 -4.87 -12.80
C GLY A 302 0.37 -3.38 -12.97
N ARG A 303 1.38 -2.54 -12.75
CA ARG A 303 1.28 -1.08 -12.80
C ARG A 303 0.71 -0.54 -14.11
N PHE A 304 0.97 -1.23 -15.22
CA PHE A 304 0.51 -0.79 -16.54
C PHE A 304 -1.02 -0.58 -16.56
N ASP A 305 -1.79 -1.59 -16.19
CA ASP A 305 -3.26 -1.46 -16.12
C ASP A 305 -3.70 -0.67 -14.88
N GLY A 306 -2.93 -0.73 -13.78
CA GLY A 306 -3.21 0.02 -12.57
C GLY A 306 -3.29 1.54 -12.78
N ILE A 307 -2.48 2.09 -13.69
CA ILE A 307 -2.53 3.54 -14.03
C ILE A 307 -3.84 3.88 -14.72
N THR A 308 -4.28 3.08 -15.69
CA THR A 308 -5.55 3.31 -16.37
C THR A 308 -6.71 3.27 -15.39
N ALA A 309 -6.77 2.24 -14.56
CA ALA A 309 -7.81 2.10 -13.55
C ALA A 309 -7.85 3.28 -12.57
N LEU A 310 -6.68 3.76 -12.12
CA LEU A 310 -6.58 4.94 -11.24
C LEU A 310 -7.11 6.21 -11.92
N LEU A 311 -6.67 6.48 -13.15
CA LEU A 311 -7.03 7.73 -13.84
C LEU A 311 -8.51 7.76 -14.26
N GLU A 312 -9.13 6.62 -14.52
CA GLU A 312 -10.53 6.50 -14.87
C GLU A 312 -11.47 6.45 -13.66
N SER A 313 -10.94 6.20 -12.46
CA SER A 313 -11.74 6.13 -11.23
C SER A 313 -12.29 7.49 -10.85
N PRO A 314 -13.62 7.64 -10.63
CA PRO A 314 -14.19 8.87 -10.07
C PRO A 314 -13.84 9.07 -8.60
N PHE A 315 -13.24 8.06 -7.94
CA PHE A 315 -12.88 8.06 -6.53
C PHE A 315 -11.37 8.27 -6.31
N ASN A 316 -10.62 8.73 -7.32
CA ASN A 316 -9.24 9.13 -7.14
C ASN A 316 -9.13 10.52 -6.46
N GLY A 317 -7.93 10.88 -6.02
CA GLY A 317 -7.68 12.11 -5.27
C GLY A 317 -8.03 13.41 -6.00
N THR A 318 -8.09 13.42 -7.35
CA THR A 318 -8.54 14.57 -8.17
C THR A 318 -10.03 14.49 -8.53
N GLY A 319 -10.69 13.38 -8.19
CA GLY A 319 -12.09 13.12 -8.53
C GLY A 319 -13.09 13.98 -7.73
N PRO A 320 -14.37 13.95 -8.14
CA PRO A 320 -15.41 14.82 -7.56
C PRO A 320 -15.78 14.49 -6.11
N TYR A 321 -15.31 13.37 -5.58
CA TYR A 321 -15.59 12.93 -4.19
C TYR A 321 -14.40 13.14 -3.25
N SER A 322 -13.28 13.67 -3.75
CA SER A 322 -12.16 14.16 -2.94
C SER A 322 -12.53 15.46 -2.23
N ASP A 323 -12.14 15.62 -0.96
CA ASP A 323 -12.39 16.85 -0.21
C ASP A 323 -11.40 17.97 -0.57
N ASP A 324 -10.24 17.62 -1.10
CA ASP A 324 -9.27 18.57 -1.67
C ASP A 324 -8.64 18.01 -2.95
N PRO A 325 -9.34 18.08 -4.10
CA PRO A 325 -8.81 17.59 -5.37
C PRO A 325 -7.49 18.23 -5.79
N ALA A 326 -7.24 19.48 -5.39
CA ALA A 326 -6.04 20.20 -5.78
C ALA A 326 -4.76 19.60 -5.15
N SER A 327 -4.87 18.97 -4.00
CA SER A 327 -3.74 18.32 -3.32
C SER A 327 -3.17 17.13 -4.10
N ALA A 328 -3.99 16.44 -4.91
CA ALA A 328 -3.60 15.29 -5.70
C ALA A 328 -3.16 15.63 -7.14
N GLU A 329 -3.41 16.86 -7.62
CA GLU A 329 -3.14 17.26 -9.03
C GLU A 329 -1.69 17.02 -9.45
N ILE A 330 -0.72 17.37 -8.62
CA ILE A 330 0.70 17.20 -8.96
C ILE A 330 1.04 15.71 -9.17
N THR A 331 0.41 14.85 -8.41
CA THR A 331 0.65 13.40 -8.48
C THR A 331 0.03 12.78 -9.71
N LEU A 332 -1.23 13.11 -10.02
CA LEU A 332 -2.00 12.41 -11.06
C LEU A 332 -1.84 13.06 -12.46
N ASN A 333 -1.68 14.39 -12.57
CA ASN A 333 -1.61 15.06 -13.85
C ASN A 333 -0.36 14.70 -14.70
N PHE A 334 0.69 14.17 -14.07
CA PHE A 334 1.91 13.73 -14.77
C PHE A 334 2.01 12.21 -14.90
N LEU A 335 1.02 11.48 -14.40
CA LEU A 335 0.99 10.03 -14.49
C LEU A 335 0.54 9.63 -15.90
N ALA A 336 1.32 8.77 -16.55
CA ALA A 336 1.02 8.25 -17.87
C ALA A 336 1.35 6.76 -17.93
N GLN A 337 0.49 6.00 -18.62
CA GLN A 337 0.74 4.60 -18.91
C GLN A 337 1.83 4.48 -19.98
N THR A 338 2.87 3.70 -19.71
CA THR A 338 3.96 3.41 -20.65
C THR A 338 4.34 1.92 -20.63
N PRO A 339 4.89 1.36 -21.72
CA PRO A 339 5.26 -0.05 -21.78
C PRO A 339 6.28 -0.49 -20.71
N GLU A 340 7.07 0.44 -20.19
CA GLU A 340 8.07 0.16 -19.14
C GLU A 340 7.43 -0.29 -17.83
N GLN A 341 6.12 -0.02 -17.63
CA GLN A 341 5.37 -0.38 -16.43
C GLN A 341 4.79 -1.79 -16.46
N LEU A 342 4.95 -2.51 -17.57
CA LEU A 342 4.50 -3.90 -17.67
C LEU A 342 5.21 -4.80 -16.64
N GLY A 343 4.43 -5.51 -15.85
CA GLY A 343 4.93 -6.42 -14.82
C GLY A 343 5.54 -5.74 -13.60
N GLN A 344 5.39 -4.41 -13.47
CA GLN A 344 5.83 -3.69 -12.27
C GLN A 344 4.78 -3.77 -11.17
N PHE A 345 5.24 -3.95 -9.93
CA PHE A 345 4.42 -3.91 -8.71
C PHE A 345 5.04 -2.96 -7.68
N LYS A 346 4.18 -2.43 -6.82
CA LYS A 346 4.58 -1.49 -5.77
C LYS A 346 5.52 -2.16 -4.78
N VAL A 347 6.59 -1.45 -4.40
CA VAL A 347 7.47 -1.86 -3.29
C VAL A 347 6.67 -1.87 -1.98
N PRO A 348 6.50 -3.04 -1.32
CA PRO A 348 5.81 -3.11 -0.04
C PRO A 348 6.69 -2.58 1.09
N SER A 349 6.07 -2.20 2.21
CA SER A 349 6.79 -1.98 3.47
C SER A 349 7.41 -3.30 3.95
N LEU A 350 8.59 -3.22 4.59
CA LEU A 350 9.17 -4.37 5.30
C LEU A 350 8.90 -4.36 6.81
N ARG A 351 8.23 -3.33 7.33
CA ARG A 351 7.87 -3.33 8.75
C ARG A 351 6.93 -4.48 9.06
N ASN A 352 7.26 -5.24 10.10
CA ASN A 352 6.52 -6.44 10.53
C ASN A 352 6.41 -7.52 9.43
N VAL A 353 7.30 -7.52 8.43
CA VAL A 353 7.23 -8.44 7.28
C VAL A 353 7.21 -9.91 7.69
N ALA A 354 7.84 -10.27 8.80
CA ALA A 354 7.86 -11.65 9.31
C ALA A 354 6.48 -12.16 9.79
N SER A 355 5.49 -11.29 9.99
CA SER A 355 4.20 -11.65 10.59
C SER A 355 3.10 -12.04 9.60
N HIS A 356 3.32 -11.90 8.29
CA HIS A 356 2.26 -12.07 7.29
C HIS A 356 2.71 -12.80 6.00
N PRO A 357 3.27 -14.03 6.10
CA PRO A 357 3.46 -14.87 4.93
C PRO A 357 2.10 -15.28 4.32
N PRO A 358 2.08 -15.71 3.03
CA PRO A 358 3.18 -15.77 2.08
C PRO A 358 3.53 -14.40 1.48
N TYR A 359 4.57 -14.37 0.64
CA TYR A 359 5.19 -13.13 0.15
C TYR A 359 4.98 -12.90 -1.33
N MET A 360 5.18 -11.65 -1.77
CA MET A 360 5.00 -11.13 -3.12
C MET A 360 3.51 -11.00 -3.51
N HIS A 361 3.24 -10.32 -4.63
CA HIS A 361 1.89 -10.01 -5.10
C HIS A 361 1.01 -11.24 -5.39
N GLY A 362 1.62 -12.37 -5.65
CA GLY A 362 0.94 -13.65 -5.92
C GLY A 362 1.27 -14.74 -4.90
N GLY A 363 1.74 -14.39 -3.71
CA GLY A 363 2.09 -15.38 -2.69
C GLY A 363 3.14 -16.38 -3.16
N HIS A 364 4.18 -15.91 -3.85
CA HIS A 364 5.18 -16.74 -4.51
C HIS A 364 6.03 -17.56 -3.55
N PHE A 365 6.24 -17.08 -2.33
CA PHE A 365 7.16 -17.66 -1.35
C PHE A 365 6.51 -17.77 0.03
N GLU A 366 6.73 -18.90 0.69
CA GLU A 366 6.16 -19.23 2.00
C GLU A 366 7.02 -18.70 3.17
N SER A 367 8.29 -18.33 2.91
CA SER A 367 9.23 -17.91 3.94
C SER A 367 10.11 -16.76 3.49
N LEU A 368 10.62 -15.96 4.46
CA LEU A 368 11.62 -14.94 4.20
C LEU A 368 12.93 -15.52 3.64
N THR A 369 13.27 -16.76 4.02
CA THR A 369 14.43 -17.44 3.46
C THR A 369 14.26 -17.64 1.95
N GLU A 370 13.09 -18.06 1.48
CA GLU A 370 12.81 -18.20 0.03
C GLU A 370 12.85 -16.84 -0.67
N VAL A 371 12.32 -15.78 -0.04
CA VAL A 371 12.39 -14.40 -0.57
C VAL A 371 13.84 -13.96 -0.75
N VAL A 372 14.68 -14.11 0.28
CA VAL A 372 16.09 -13.69 0.20
C VAL A 372 16.85 -14.57 -0.78
N THR A 373 16.57 -15.88 -0.85
CA THR A 373 17.16 -16.80 -1.83
C THR A 373 16.79 -16.38 -3.26
N PHE A 374 15.55 -15.98 -3.53
CA PHE A 374 15.17 -15.44 -4.84
C PHE A 374 16.03 -14.23 -5.23
N TYR A 375 16.22 -13.25 -4.34
CA TYR A 375 17.12 -12.11 -4.61
C TYR A 375 18.60 -12.52 -4.73
N ASN A 376 18.99 -13.59 -4.05
CA ASN A 376 20.35 -14.11 -4.10
C ASN A 376 20.69 -14.77 -5.44
N GLU A 377 19.73 -15.40 -6.08
CA GLU A 377 19.92 -16.23 -7.29
C GLU A 377 19.42 -15.55 -8.56
N LEU A 378 18.28 -14.85 -8.50
CA LEU A 378 17.61 -14.17 -9.62
C LEU A 378 17.46 -15.07 -10.86
N ASP A 379 17.12 -16.33 -10.66
CA ASP A 379 17.05 -17.37 -11.70
C ASP A 379 15.72 -17.43 -12.45
N GLU A 380 14.73 -16.63 -12.05
CA GLU A 380 13.42 -16.52 -12.71
C GLU A 380 13.42 -15.45 -13.80
N GLU A 381 12.48 -15.54 -14.74
CA GLU A 381 12.24 -14.56 -15.78
C GLU A 381 10.79 -14.06 -15.71
N PRO A 382 10.54 -12.74 -15.83
CA PRO A 382 9.20 -12.18 -15.72
C PRO A 382 8.33 -12.54 -16.93
N ASP A 383 7.01 -12.68 -16.72
CA ASP A 383 6.04 -12.86 -17.80
C ASP A 383 5.90 -11.60 -18.67
N TRP A 384 6.03 -10.43 -18.06
CA TRP A 384 5.87 -9.12 -18.70
C TRP A 384 7.08 -8.23 -18.45
N GLY A 385 7.40 -7.39 -19.43
CA GLY A 385 8.45 -6.38 -19.29
C GLY A 385 9.86 -6.99 -19.16
N HIS A 386 10.66 -6.40 -18.30
CA HIS A 386 12.03 -6.84 -17.99
C HIS A 386 12.32 -6.58 -16.52
N ARG A 387 13.22 -7.39 -15.95
CA ARG A 387 13.69 -7.19 -14.58
C ARG A 387 14.40 -5.85 -14.45
N GLU A 388 14.25 -5.21 -13.29
CA GLU A 388 14.96 -3.99 -12.92
C GLU A 388 16.48 -4.16 -13.04
N ASP A 389 17.14 -3.27 -13.78
CA ASP A 389 18.58 -3.36 -14.08
C ASP A 389 19.48 -3.24 -12.84
N LEU A 390 18.97 -2.66 -11.74
CA LEU A 390 19.70 -2.57 -10.47
C LEU A 390 19.79 -3.90 -9.72
N MET A 391 18.99 -4.88 -10.10
CA MET A 391 18.99 -6.19 -9.45
C MET A 391 20.06 -7.09 -10.03
N VAL A 392 20.99 -7.48 -9.18
CA VAL A 392 22.05 -8.42 -9.48
C VAL A 392 22.07 -9.52 -8.41
N PRO A 393 22.46 -10.78 -8.75
CA PRO A 393 22.61 -11.83 -7.75
C PRO A 393 23.53 -11.40 -6.62
N LEU A 394 23.14 -11.67 -5.36
CA LEU A 394 23.89 -11.22 -4.18
C LEU A 394 25.10 -12.11 -3.88
N GLU A 395 25.12 -13.34 -4.36
CA GLU A 395 26.19 -14.33 -4.15
C GLU A 395 26.47 -14.63 -2.66
N LEU A 396 25.44 -14.52 -1.79
CA LEU A 396 25.52 -14.84 -0.37
C LEU A 396 25.59 -16.36 -0.18
N ASP A 397 26.32 -16.80 0.84
CA ASP A 397 26.23 -18.17 1.34
C ASP A 397 25.01 -18.36 2.27
N GLU A 398 24.76 -19.60 2.73
CA GLU A 398 23.63 -19.88 3.64
C GLU A 398 23.61 -19.01 4.90
N ALA A 399 24.79 -18.65 5.42
CA ALA A 399 24.88 -17.80 6.61
C ALA A 399 24.50 -16.36 6.28
N GLY A 400 24.94 -15.84 5.12
CA GLY A 400 24.56 -14.50 4.66
C GLY A 400 23.06 -14.37 4.40
N VAL A 401 22.43 -15.38 3.80
CA VAL A 401 20.97 -15.45 3.64
C VAL A 401 20.27 -15.41 5.01
N ALA A 402 20.74 -16.23 5.98
CA ALA A 402 20.18 -16.26 7.33
C ALA A 402 20.38 -14.93 8.07
N ASP A 403 21.49 -14.24 7.88
CA ASP A 403 21.77 -12.93 8.47
C ASP A 403 20.77 -11.87 7.96
N VAL A 404 20.48 -11.83 6.65
CA VAL A 404 19.47 -10.93 6.08
C VAL A 404 18.08 -11.25 6.62
N VAL A 405 17.71 -12.52 6.72
CA VAL A 405 16.43 -12.95 7.31
C VAL A 405 16.33 -12.48 8.78
N ALA A 406 17.40 -12.64 9.57
CA ALA A 406 17.43 -12.18 10.96
C ALA A 406 17.23 -10.66 11.09
N PHE A 407 17.76 -9.87 10.15
CA PHE A 407 17.47 -8.44 10.08
C PHE A 407 16.01 -8.16 9.74
N LEU A 408 15.43 -8.84 8.74
CA LEU A 408 14.02 -8.67 8.37
C LEU A 408 13.06 -9.03 9.52
N GLU A 409 13.37 -10.07 10.30
CA GLU A 409 12.62 -10.44 11.52
C GLU A 409 12.71 -9.33 12.58
N ALA A 410 13.88 -8.69 12.71
CA ALA A 410 14.10 -7.60 13.67
C ALA A 410 13.37 -6.29 13.30
N LEU A 411 12.72 -6.22 12.13
CA LEU A 411 11.80 -5.13 11.75
C LEU A 411 10.40 -5.29 12.34
N SER A 412 10.17 -6.32 13.17
CA SER A 412 8.89 -6.58 13.80
C SER A 412 8.75 -5.83 15.12
N GLY A 413 7.96 -4.77 15.11
CA GLY A 413 7.56 -4.01 16.29
C GLY A 413 6.20 -4.47 16.86
N PRO A 414 5.78 -3.95 18.02
CA PRO A 414 4.46 -4.22 18.58
C PRO A 414 3.37 -3.72 17.62
N GLY A 415 2.31 -4.51 17.47
CA GLY A 415 1.13 -4.14 16.67
C GLY A 415 0.36 -2.95 17.25
N PRO A 416 -0.71 -2.52 16.57
CA PRO A 416 -1.59 -1.46 17.04
C PRO A 416 -2.29 -1.86 18.34
N ALA A 417 -2.97 -0.91 18.98
CA ALA A 417 -3.69 -1.14 20.24
C ALA A 417 -4.71 -2.29 20.09
N GLU A 418 -4.78 -3.17 21.09
CA GLU A 418 -5.63 -4.38 21.08
C GLU A 418 -7.10 -4.06 20.75
N VAL A 419 -7.61 -2.91 21.21
CA VAL A 419 -8.96 -2.47 20.91
C VAL A 419 -9.24 -2.33 19.40
N LEU A 420 -8.22 -2.12 18.59
CA LEU A 420 -8.35 -1.97 17.12
C LEU A 420 -8.40 -3.32 16.38
N LEU A 421 -8.15 -4.43 17.08
CA LEU A 421 -8.06 -5.75 16.44
C LEU A 421 -9.40 -6.48 16.34
N SER A 422 -10.52 -5.86 16.70
CA SER A 422 -11.86 -6.45 16.66
C SER A 422 -12.93 -5.38 16.39
N ALA A 423 -14.12 -5.81 15.96
CA ALA A 423 -15.27 -4.92 15.84
C ALA A 423 -15.60 -4.21 17.18
N PRO A 424 -16.05 -2.96 17.15
CA PRO A 424 -16.65 -2.35 18.33
C PRO A 424 -18.01 -2.99 18.67
N ASP A 425 -18.52 -2.75 19.89
CA ASP A 425 -19.81 -3.29 20.31
C ASP A 425 -21.02 -2.64 19.61
N SER A 426 -20.82 -1.46 19.01
CA SER A 426 -21.84 -0.67 18.31
C SER A 426 -21.19 0.15 17.20
N PRO A 427 -21.86 0.41 16.05
CA PRO A 427 -21.37 1.35 15.05
C PRO A 427 -21.39 2.81 15.53
N ILE A 428 -22.19 3.11 16.55
CA ILE A 428 -22.32 4.45 17.15
C ILE A 428 -21.23 4.58 18.23
N PRO A 429 -20.39 5.65 18.18
CA PRO A 429 -19.32 5.91 19.14
C PRO A 429 -19.76 5.99 20.59
#